data_16c1ea3e3b56b0878a5cbf9953e2a1d1
#
_entry.id   16c1ea3e3b56b0878a5cbf9953e2a1d1
#
_cell.length_a   1.000
_cell.length_b   1.000
_cell.length_c   1.000
_cell.angle_alpha   90.00
_cell.angle_beta   90.00
_cell.angle_gamma   90.00
#
_symmetry.space_group_name_H-M   'P 1'
#
loop_
_entity.id
_entity.type
_entity.pdbx_description
1 polymer ?
#
loop_
_entity_poly.entity_id
_entity_poly.type
_entity_poly.pdbx_seq_one_letter_code
_entity_poly.pdbx_strand_id
1 'polypeptide(L)'
;MIKRPNTNAQRLKRHKRVRAKVFGTTERPHLNVFRSEKNIYAQVIDDVAGNTLVSASSLDKEIEGNGGNKTAARAVGKLVAERCKAKGIDTVVFDRGGYLYHGRVAELAEGAREGGLEF
;
A
#
# COMPACT_ATOMS: atom_id res chain seq x y z
N MET A 1 33.75 16.68 -1.39
CA MET A 1 32.43 16.61 -2.05
C MET A 1 31.47 15.85 -1.17
N ILE A 2 30.35 16.47 -0.82
CA ILE A 2 29.33 15.84 0.02
C ILE A 2 28.47 14.96 -0.87
N LYS A 3 28.45 13.67 -0.60
CA LYS A 3 27.55 12.74 -1.30
C LYS A 3 26.14 12.88 -0.74
N ARG A 4 25.15 13.05 -1.62
CA ARG A 4 23.76 13.00 -1.21
C ARG A 4 23.41 11.57 -0.76
N PRO A 5 22.65 11.40 0.33
CA PRO A 5 22.20 10.08 0.73
C PRO A 5 21.41 9.42 -0.40
N ASN A 6 21.57 8.13 -0.55
CA ASN A 6 20.76 7.35 -1.47
C ASN A 6 19.36 7.20 -0.87
N THR A 7 18.37 7.89 -1.43
CA THR A 7 17.00 7.91 -0.90
C THR A 7 16.35 6.54 -0.93
N ASN A 8 16.66 5.71 -1.95
CA ASN A 8 16.13 4.35 -2.01
C ASN A 8 16.73 3.46 -0.93
N ALA A 9 18.02 3.59 -0.63
CA ALA A 9 18.66 2.85 0.46
C ALA A 9 18.06 3.23 1.81
N GLN A 10 17.77 4.51 2.03
CA GLN A 10 17.10 4.98 3.24
C GLN A 10 15.68 4.44 3.36
N ARG A 11 14.93 4.38 2.27
CA ARG A 11 13.61 3.79 2.23
C ARG A 11 13.67 2.31 2.61
N LEU A 12 14.62 1.56 2.06
CA LEU A 12 14.79 0.14 2.35
C LEU A 12 15.11 -0.10 3.83
N LYS A 13 15.92 0.75 4.44
CA LYS A 13 16.19 0.69 5.88
C LYS A 13 14.92 0.90 6.70
N ARG A 14 14.11 1.90 6.33
CA ARG A 14 12.84 2.17 7.01
C ARG A 14 11.88 1.01 6.84
N HIS A 15 11.79 0.45 5.63
CA HIS A 15 10.93 -0.70 5.34
C HIS A 15 11.34 -1.90 6.20
N LYS A 16 12.62 -2.18 6.32
CA LYS A 16 13.13 -3.26 7.16
C LYS A 16 12.72 -3.08 8.63
N ARG A 17 12.80 -1.85 9.17
CA ARG A 17 12.35 -1.56 10.53
C ARG A 17 10.85 -1.79 10.72
N VAL A 18 10.06 -1.33 9.75
CA VAL A 18 8.60 -1.51 9.78
C VAL A 18 8.27 -3.00 9.71
N ARG A 19 8.90 -3.75 8.82
CA ARG A 19 8.66 -5.18 8.65
C ARG A 19 9.02 -6.00 9.89
N ALA A 20 9.95 -5.52 10.72
CA ALA A 20 10.24 -6.16 11.99
C ALA A 20 9.05 -6.10 12.96
N LYS A 21 8.13 -5.15 12.76
CA LYS A 21 6.96 -4.92 13.63
C LYS A 21 5.64 -5.28 12.94
N VAL A 22 5.62 -5.37 11.62
CA VAL A 22 4.41 -5.61 10.82
C VAL A 22 4.47 -7.01 10.25
N PHE A 23 3.52 -7.84 10.63
CA PHE A 23 3.39 -9.20 10.13
C PHE A 23 1.92 -9.50 9.87
N GLY A 24 1.59 -9.85 8.61
CA GLY A 24 0.24 -10.16 8.21
C GLY A 24 -0.07 -11.64 8.37
N THR A 25 -1.27 -11.94 8.85
CA THR A 25 -1.80 -13.30 8.98
C THR A 25 -2.96 -13.50 8.02
N THR A 26 -3.48 -14.75 7.93
CA THR A 26 -4.67 -15.04 7.13
C THR A 26 -5.88 -14.22 7.57
N GLU A 27 -6.06 -14.05 8.89
CA GLU A 27 -7.17 -13.27 9.46
C GLU A 27 -6.96 -11.77 9.35
N ARG A 28 -5.71 -11.34 9.44
CA ARG A 28 -5.32 -9.93 9.38
C ARG A 28 -4.08 -9.78 8.50
N PRO A 29 -4.26 -9.86 7.17
CA PRO A 29 -3.14 -9.73 6.24
C PRO A 29 -2.56 -8.31 6.28
N HIS A 30 -1.34 -8.13 5.74
CA HIS A 30 -0.79 -6.79 5.67
C HIS A 30 -1.06 -6.15 4.31
N LEU A 31 -1.38 -4.86 4.34
CA LEU A 31 -1.55 -4.01 3.16
C LEU A 31 -0.22 -3.31 2.89
N ASN A 32 0.45 -3.72 1.83
CA ASN A 32 1.74 -3.17 1.41
C ASN A 32 1.54 -2.16 0.28
N VAL A 33 2.26 -1.05 0.35
CA VAL A 33 2.23 0.01 -0.65
C VAL A 33 3.59 0.13 -1.32
N PHE A 34 3.59 0.20 -2.63
CA PHE A 34 4.75 0.55 -3.44
C PHE A 34 4.39 1.68 -4.39
N ARG A 35 5.25 2.67 -4.49
CA ARG A 35 5.06 3.77 -5.44
C ARG A 35 6.25 3.94 -6.35
N SER A 36 5.97 4.28 -7.60
CA SER A 36 6.95 4.79 -8.56
C SER A 36 6.60 6.26 -8.85
N GLU A 37 7.38 6.90 -9.70
CA GLU A 37 7.13 8.29 -10.10
C GLU A 37 5.73 8.48 -10.70
N LYS A 38 5.33 7.55 -11.57
CA LYS A 38 4.10 7.67 -12.37
C LYS A 38 2.93 6.84 -11.86
N ASN A 39 3.15 5.91 -10.95
CA ASN A 39 2.11 4.98 -10.51
C ASN A 39 2.24 4.63 -9.04
N ILE A 40 1.17 4.06 -8.50
CA ILE A 40 1.13 3.56 -7.13
C ILE A 40 0.45 2.19 -7.12
N TYR A 41 0.91 1.31 -6.25
CA TYR A 41 0.48 -0.09 -6.17
C TYR A 41 0.17 -0.45 -4.74
N ALA A 42 -0.85 -1.30 -4.56
CA ALA A 42 -1.23 -1.83 -3.25
C ALA A 42 -1.38 -3.35 -3.36
N GLN A 43 -0.86 -4.07 -2.37
CA GLN A 43 -1.01 -5.52 -2.26
C GLN A 43 -1.42 -5.88 -0.85
N VAL A 44 -2.36 -6.81 -0.73
CA VAL A 44 -2.76 -7.39 0.55
C VAL A 44 -2.20 -8.81 0.61
N ILE A 45 -1.30 -9.04 1.55
CA ILE A 45 -0.45 -10.23 1.60
C ILE A 45 -0.67 -11.00 2.90
N ASP A 46 -0.84 -12.32 2.76
CA ASP A 46 -0.80 -13.25 3.88
C ASP A 46 0.65 -13.73 4.03
N ASP A 47 1.34 -13.24 5.06
CA ASP A 47 2.75 -13.57 5.30
C ASP A 47 2.96 -15.01 5.76
N VAL A 48 1.95 -15.64 6.34
CA VAL A 48 2.04 -17.04 6.78
C VAL A 48 2.04 -17.98 5.58
N ALA A 49 1.11 -17.76 4.65
CA ALA A 49 1.01 -18.56 3.43
C ALA A 49 1.97 -18.10 2.33
N GLY A 50 2.47 -16.87 2.42
CA GLY A 50 3.32 -16.27 1.40
C GLY A 50 2.59 -15.88 0.12
N ASN A 51 1.27 -15.64 0.20
CA ASN A 51 0.44 -15.34 -0.95
C ASN A 51 -0.08 -13.90 -0.95
N THR A 52 -0.14 -13.29 -2.14
CA THR A 52 -0.87 -12.05 -2.35
C THR A 52 -2.35 -12.37 -2.53
N LEU A 53 -3.19 -11.89 -1.63
CA LEU A 53 -4.62 -12.16 -1.63
C LEU A 53 -5.39 -11.21 -2.54
N VAL A 54 -5.01 -9.93 -2.53
CA VAL A 54 -5.65 -8.86 -3.29
C VAL A 54 -4.57 -7.91 -3.78
N SER A 55 -4.75 -7.36 -4.97
CA SER A 55 -3.89 -6.29 -5.48
C SER A 55 -4.72 -5.25 -6.21
N ALA A 56 -4.19 -4.03 -6.26
CA ALA A 56 -4.75 -2.92 -7.03
C ALA A 56 -3.63 -1.95 -7.39
N SER A 57 -3.77 -1.25 -8.49
CA SER A 57 -2.79 -0.25 -8.91
C SER A 57 -3.45 0.85 -9.73
N SER A 58 -2.73 1.95 -9.89
CA SER A 58 -3.15 3.04 -10.78
C SER A 58 -3.15 2.64 -12.25
N LEU A 59 -2.60 1.47 -12.60
CA LEU A 59 -2.65 0.90 -13.94
C LEU A 59 -3.94 0.12 -14.22
N ASP A 60 -4.73 -0.16 -13.20
CA ASP A 60 -6.00 -0.87 -13.36
C ASP A 60 -6.99 -0.06 -14.20
N LYS A 61 -7.82 -0.75 -14.97
CA LYS A 61 -8.80 -0.12 -15.86
C LYS A 61 -9.81 0.75 -15.13
N GLU A 62 -10.10 0.44 -13.89
CA GLU A 62 -11.02 1.19 -13.03
C GLU A 62 -10.44 2.54 -12.60
N ILE A 63 -9.13 2.74 -12.73
CA ILE A 63 -8.47 3.98 -12.38
C ILE A 63 -8.21 4.80 -13.64
N GLU A 64 -8.83 5.96 -13.73
CA GLU A 64 -8.69 6.87 -14.87
C GLU A 64 -7.72 8.01 -14.55
N GLY A 65 -7.06 8.52 -15.58
CA GLY A 65 -6.21 9.69 -15.50
C GLY A 65 -4.77 9.37 -15.10
N ASN A 66 -4.08 10.39 -14.60
CA ASN A 66 -2.68 10.30 -14.21
C ASN A 66 -2.51 9.49 -12.92
N GLY A 67 -1.73 8.40 -12.99
CA GLY A 67 -1.47 7.52 -11.84
C GLY A 67 -0.49 8.07 -10.82
N GLY A 68 0.17 9.19 -11.08
CA GLY A 68 1.21 9.74 -10.23
C GLY A 68 0.74 10.80 -9.22
N ASN A 69 -0.56 10.97 -9.00
CA ASN A 69 -1.10 12.01 -8.13
C ASN A 69 -1.88 11.43 -6.93
N LYS A 70 -2.25 12.32 -6.01
CA LYS A 70 -3.00 11.96 -4.80
C LYS A 70 -4.38 11.41 -5.10
N THR A 71 -5.06 11.93 -6.12
CA THR A 71 -6.39 11.48 -6.54
C THR A 71 -6.35 10.02 -6.97
N ALA A 72 -5.36 9.65 -7.79
CA ALA A 72 -5.17 8.27 -8.20
C ALA A 72 -4.85 7.36 -7.01
N ALA A 73 -4.00 7.80 -6.09
CA ALA A 73 -3.67 7.04 -4.89
C ALA A 73 -4.91 6.74 -4.04
N ARG A 74 -5.77 7.74 -3.84
CA ARG A 74 -7.02 7.57 -3.11
C ARG A 74 -7.95 6.58 -3.82
N ALA A 75 -8.05 6.66 -5.14
CA ALA A 75 -8.84 5.73 -5.94
C ALA A 75 -8.31 4.30 -5.84
N VAL A 76 -6.99 4.11 -5.85
CA VAL A 76 -6.37 2.79 -5.64
C VAL A 76 -6.70 2.24 -4.26
N GLY A 77 -6.66 3.08 -3.23
CA GLY A 77 -7.05 2.70 -1.87
C GLY A 77 -8.49 2.19 -1.80
N LYS A 78 -9.42 2.93 -2.41
CA LYS A 78 -10.84 2.51 -2.49
C LYS A 78 -10.99 1.20 -3.25
N LEU A 79 -10.26 1.04 -4.35
CA LEU A 79 -10.31 -0.17 -5.17
C LEU A 79 -9.79 -1.40 -4.41
N VAL A 80 -8.68 -1.29 -3.71
CA VAL A 80 -8.14 -2.40 -2.92
C VAL A 80 -9.09 -2.77 -1.78
N ALA A 81 -9.74 -1.78 -1.16
CA ALA A 81 -10.74 -2.02 -0.12
C ALA A 81 -11.96 -2.76 -0.67
N GLU A 82 -12.45 -2.36 -1.83
CA GLU A 82 -13.56 -3.03 -2.52
C GLU A 82 -13.22 -4.49 -2.82
N ARG A 83 -12.04 -4.74 -3.35
CA ARG A 83 -11.58 -6.10 -3.66
C ARG A 83 -11.37 -6.95 -2.40
N CYS A 84 -10.92 -6.35 -1.30
CA CYS A 84 -10.83 -7.01 -0.01
C CYS A 84 -12.21 -7.42 0.52
N LYS A 85 -13.18 -6.51 0.46
CA LYS A 85 -14.56 -6.80 0.87
C LYS A 85 -15.15 -7.96 0.08
N ALA A 86 -14.90 -8.02 -1.22
CA ALA A 86 -15.37 -9.12 -2.08
C ALA A 86 -14.79 -10.47 -1.65
N LYS A 87 -13.64 -10.49 -0.98
CA LYS A 87 -13.01 -11.71 -0.43
C LYS A 87 -13.24 -11.91 1.06
N GLY A 88 -14.05 -11.05 1.69
CA GLY A 88 -14.34 -11.16 3.11
C GLY A 88 -13.22 -10.63 4.02
N ILE A 89 -12.31 -9.82 3.50
CA ILE A 89 -11.22 -9.21 4.27
C ILE A 89 -11.66 -7.83 4.74
N ASP A 90 -11.78 -7.63 6.04
CA ASP A 90 -12.21 -6.36 6.63
C ASP A 90 -11.10 -5.62 7.35
N THR A 91 -10.12 -6.34 7.88
CA THR A 91 -9.06 -5.79 8.73
C THR A 91 -7.70 -6.13 8.13
N VAL A 92 -6.81 -5.15 8.09
CA VAL A 92 -5.44 -5.32 7.60
C VAL A 92 -4.46 -4.65 8.52
N VAL A 93 -3.18 -5.01 8.43
CA VAL A 93 -2.08 -4.28 9.05
C VAL A 93 -1.44 -3.43 7.95
N PHE A 94 -1.35 -2.13 8.17
CA PHE A 94 -0.81 -1.23 7.15
C PHE A 94 0.71 -1.22 7.17
N ASP A 95 1.31 -1.55 6.00
CA ASP A 95 2.75 -1.49 5.76
C ASP A 95 3.00 -0.46 4.66
N ARG A 96 3.52 0.68 5.04
CA ARG A 96 3.79 1.78 4.10
C ARG A 96 5.03 1.56 3.22
N GLY A 97 5.68 0.39 3.28
CA GLY A 97 6.80 0.03 2.42
C GLY A 97 8.07 0.84 2.65
N GLY A 98 8.26 1.40 3.85
CA GLY A 98 9.38 2.29 4.17
C GLY A 98 9.22 3.72 3.66
N TYR A 99 8.10 4.05 2.99
CA TYR A 99 7.77 5.42 2.61
C TYR A 99 7.28 6.21 3.82
N LEU A 100 7.44 7.52 3.77
CA LEU A 100 6.83 8.38 4.78
C LEU A 100 5.31 8.37 4.61
N TYR A 101 4.58 8.44 5.72
CA TYR A 101 3.12 8.55 5.71
C TYR A 101 2.73 9.97 5.30
N HIS A 102 2.83 10.24 3.99
CA HIS A 102 2.67 11.56 3.44
C HIS A 102 2.24 11.46 1.96
N GLY A 103 1.53 12.45 1.46
CA GLY A 103 1.17 12.56 0.06
C GLY A 103 0.39 11.34 -0.45
N ARG A 104 0.88 10.73 -1.50
CA ARG A 104 0.21 9.60 -2.15
C ARG A 104 -0.02 8.40 -1.23
N VAL A 105 0.95 8.09 -0.37
CA VAL A 105 0.84 6.96 0.56
C VAL A 105 -0.29 7.22 1.57
N ALA A 106 -0.36 8.42 2.12
CA ALA A 106 -1.42 8.81 3.05
C ALA A 106 -2.80 8.80 2.36
N GLU A 107 -2.88 9.27 1.12
CA GLU A 107 -4.14 9.28 0.35
C GLU A 107 -4.62 7.86 0.05
N LEU A 108 -3.71 6.94 -0.28
CA LEU A 108 -4.07 5.54 -0.49
C LEU A 108 -4.66 4.94 0.81
N ALA A 109 -4.02 5.19 1.94
CA ALA A 109 -4.51 4.71 3.24
C ALA A 109 -5.89 5.27 3.56
N GLU A 110 -6.11 6.57 3.34
CA GLU A 110 -7.42 7.20 3.55
C GLU A 110 -8.49 6.62 2.62
N GLY A 111 -8.14 6.39 1.35
CA GLY A 111 -9.04 5.75 0.39
C GLY A 111 -9.44 4.34 0.83
N ALA A 112 -8.49 3.58 1.33
CA ALA A 112 -8.76 2.23 1.84
C ALA A 112 -9.69 2.27 3.06
N ARG A 113 -9.49 3.21 3.97
CA ARG A 113 -10.37 3.41 5.13
C ARG A 113 -11.77 3.83 4.71
N GLU A 114 -11.89 4.74 3.76
CA GLU A 114 -13.19 5.14 3.18
C GLU A 114 -13.91 3.95 2.54
N GLY A 115 -13.18 3.04 1.93
CA GLY A 115 -13.71 1.81 1.34
C GLY A 115 -14.11 0.75 2.38
N GLY A 116 -13.82 0.98 3.66
CA GLY A 116 -14.26 0.12 4.74
C GLY A 116 -13.20 -0.79 5.35
N LEU A 117 -11.93 -0.67 4.97
CA LEU A 117 -10.86 -1.42 5.63
C LEU A 117 -10.54 -0.80 6.99
N GLU A 118 -10.28 -1.65 7.96
CA GLU A 118 -9.89 -1.25 9.31
C GLU A 118 -8.40 -1.48 9.53
N PHE A 119 -7.73 -0.44 9.93
CA PHE A 119 -6.32 -0.50 10.33
C PHE A 119 -5.88 0.75 11.05
#